data_d3ef25fb3ba124f01530d2f332f03377
#
_entry.id   d3ef25fb3ba124f01530d2f332f03377
#
_cell.length_a   1.000
_cell.length_b   1.000
_cell.length_c   1.000
_cell.angle_alpha   90.00
_cell.angle_beta   90.00
_cell.angle_gamma   90.00
#
_symmetry.space_group_name_H-M   'P 1'
#
loop_
_entity.id
_entity.type
_entity.pdbx_description
1 polymer ?
#
loop_
_entity_poly.entity_id
_entity_poly.type
_entity_poly.pdbx_seq_one_letter_code
_entity_poly.pdbx_strand_id
1 'polypeptide(L)'
;MRRVLVIALLALCTRGDTPLAAQSGAAPLGDAARARVVELFDIRAADLRAVEGGAVVAMTLDAADDSEVASLGLVRLAVPPAFYVEQMQDVQTFRTGDAVVQVGTFSRPARLADLAELALEPDDLSDLRRCRVSDCGVQLPAEVITQLASQVPWTAPDARERATALMHAMLTRYVAAYQRLGDAALMQYDDAKPPVSVGEAFARLRADSPGILAAFPALDRHLQRFPDTEPGTRDLFYWTRERQSGKVGLTVTHLAIVPTPGDSAIAFASASKQIYATHYFDTSLGLTLLLHDPGAAPGGGTLLVYANRSRIDVLGGFLGGLKRALIRSRVKGVVENNLRGVRDRLERAYAEQRAAR
;
A
#
# COMPACT_ATOMS: atom_id res chain seq x y z
N MET A 1 37.21 -19.21 -6.41
CA MET A 1 36.94 -20.20 -7.48
C MET A 1 35.78 -19.68 -8.33
N ARG A 2 36.08 -19.33 -9.59
CA ARG A 2 35.11 -18.77 -10.54
C ARG A 2 34.14 -19.87 -11.01
N ARG A 3 32.83 -19.64 -10.93
CA ARG A 3 31.83 -20.43 -11.66
C ARG A 3 31.26 -19.59 -12.79
N VAL A 4 31.61 -19.99 -14.00
CA VAL A 4 31.13 -19.48 -15.28
C VAL A 4 29.72 -20.03 -15.48
N LEU A 5 28.77 -19.16 -15.75
CA LEU A 5 27.40 -19.51 -16.11
C LEU A 5 27.31 -19.58 -17.65
N VAL A 6 27.12 -20.77 -18.18
CA VAL A 6 26.87 -21.01 -19.60
C VAL A 6 25.39 -20.78 -19.89
N ILE A 7 25.10 -19.81 -20.76
CA ILE A 7 23.75 -19.58 -21.29
C ILE A 7 23.62 -20.41 -22.57
N ALA A 8 22.76 -21.42 -22.56
CA ALA A 8 22.37 -22.15 -23.75
C ALA A 8 21.15 -21.43 -24.40
N LEU A 9 21.37 -20.88 -25.60
CA LEU A 9 20.30 -20.44 -26.49
C LEU A 9 19.64 -21.67 -27.13
N LEU A 10 18.37 -21.88 -26.83
CA LEU A 10 17.51 -22.77 -27.65
C LEU A 10 16.60 -21.89 -28.50
N ALA A 11 16.89 -21.82 -29.77
CA ALA A 11 16.01 -21.27 -30.79
C ALA A 11 14.90 -22.29 -31.11
N LEU A 12 13.66 -22.01 -30.72
CA LEU A 12 12.48 -22.69 -31.23
C LEU A 12 11.77 -21.76 -32.20
N CYS A 13 11.85 -22.12 -33.48
CA CYS A 13 10.96 -21.60 -34.51
C CYS A 13 9.54 -22.13 -34.24
N THR A 14 8.61 -21.28 -33.81
CA THR A 14 7.19 -21.55 -33.89
C THR A 14 6.54 -20.60 -34.88
N ARG A 15 5.80 -21.24 -35.81
CA ARG A 15 5.04 -20.61 -36.88
C ARG A 15 4.09 -19.56 -36.32
N GLY A 16 4.00 -18.44 -37.02
CA GLY A 16 3.11 -17.35 -36.71
C GLY A 16 1.66 -17.75 -36.90
N ASP A 17 0.96 -17.78 -35.79
CA ASP A 17 -0.45 -17.39 -35.72
C ASP A 17 -0.46 -16.01 -35.07
N THR A 18 -0.54 -14.98 -35.91
CA THR A 18 -0.90 -13.63 -35.44
C THR A 18 -2.32 -13.73 -34.89
N PRO A 19 -2.51 -13.54 -33.56
CA PRO A 19 -3.85 -13.27 -33.08
C PRO A 19 -4.26 -11.96 -33.76
N LEU A 20 -5.36 -11.97 -34.51
CA LEU A 20 -6.09 -10.75 -34.83
C LEU A 20 -6.35 -10.05 -33.50
N ALA A 21 -5.52 -9.08 -33.16
CA ALA A 21 -5.85 -8.10 -32.15
C ALA A 21 -7.13 -7.41 -32.65
N ALA A 22 -8.26 -7.85 -32.12
CA ALA A 22 -9.46 -7.07 -32.20
C ALA A 22 -9.09 -5.70 -31.61
N GLN A 23 -8.93 -4.72 -32.47
CA GLN A 23 -8.95 -3.31 -32.10
C GLN A 23 -10.39 -3.05 -31.63
N SER A 24 -10.69 -3.48 -30.41
CA SER A 24 -11.81 -2.93 -29.67
C SER A 24 -11.41 -1.47 -29.46
N GLY A 25 -11.95 -0.57 -30.29
CA GLY A 25 -11.81 0.86 -30.14
C GLY A 25 -12.45 1.24 -28.79
N ALA A 26 -11.65 1.13 -27.73
CA ALA A 26 -12.08 1.56 -26.42
C ALA A 26 -12.40 3.06 -26.53
N ALA A 27 -13.58 3.45 -26.09
CA ALA A 27 -13.99 4.84 -26.09
C ALA A 27 -12.98 5.68 -25.29
N PRO A 28 -12.73 6.94 -25.68
CA PRO A 28 -11.84 7.83 -24.94
C PRO A 28 -12.32 7.99 -23.49
N LEU A 29 -11.42 8.41 -22.61
CA LEU A 29 -11.79 8.83 -21.25
C LEU A 29 -12.80 9.98 -21.34
N GLY A 30 -13.76 10.01 -20.41
CA GLY A 30 -14.66 11.15 -20.28
C GLY A 30 -13.85 12.44 -20.04
N ASP A 31 -14.28 13.54 -20.67
CA ASP A 31 -13.54 14.82 -20.63
C ASP A 31 -13.27 15.29 -19.19
N ALA A 32 -14.24 15.13 -18.28
CA ALA A 32 -14.10 15.51 -16.88
C ALA A 32 -13.00 14.70 -16.17
N ALA A 33 -12.98 13.37 -16.37
CA ALA A 33 -11.96 12.50 -15.78
C ALA A 33 -10.57 12.80 -16.36
N ARG A 34 -10.47 13.01 -17.67
CA ARG A 34 -9.23 13.40 -18.34
C ARG A 34 -8.69 14.72 -17.80
N ALA A 35 -9.52 15.77 -17.77
CA ALA A 35 -9.12 17.08 -17.28
C ALA A 35 -8.64 17.02 -15.83
N ARG A 36 -9.36 16.27 -14.99
CA ARG A 36 -9.03 16.14 -13.57
C ARG A 36 -7.71 15.41 -13.32
N VAL A 37 -7.42 14.37 -14.07
CA VAL A 37 -6.14 13.63 -13.96
C VAL A 37 -4.97 14.48 -14.44
N VAL A 38 -5.12 15.23 -15.52
CA VAL A 38 -4.09 16.16 -16.01
C VAL A 38 -3.82 17.25 -14.99
N GLU A 39 -4.87 17.86 -14.44
CA GLU A 39 -4.77 18.90 -13.42
C GLU A 39 -4.00 18.43 -12.17
N LEU A 40 -4.30 17.20 -11.69
CA LEU A 40 -3.74 16.69 -10.45
C LEU A 40 -2.32 16.14 -10.57
N PHE A 41 -1.95 15.59 -11.74
CA PHE A 41 -0.74 14.77 -11.86
C PHE A 41 0.17 15.13 -13.03
N ASP A 42 -0.16 16.13 -13.83
CA ASP A 42 0.60 16.52 -15.03
C ASP A 42 0.93 15.32 -15.95
N ILE A 43 -0.09 14.47 -16.21
CA ILE A 43 0.08 13.24 -16.99
C ILE A 43 0.28 13.56 -18.47
N ARG A 44 1.30 12.94 -19.07
CA ARG A 44 1.58 13.09 -20.50
C ARG A 44 0.44 12.52 -21.35
N ALA A 45 0.12 13.20 -22.44
CA ALA A 45 -0.93 12.76 -23.37
C ALA A 45 -0.69 11.32 -23.92
N ALA A 46 0.56 10.89 -24.04
CA ALA A 46 0.88 9.53 -24.47
C ALA A 46 0.47 8.47 -23.43
N ASP A 47 0.67 8.76 -22.14
CA ASP A 47 0.30 7.85 -21.05
C ASP A 47 -1.23 7.75 -20.93
N LEU A 48 -1.94 8.87 -21.10
CA LEU A 48 -3.42 8.85 -21.15
C LEU A 48 -3.95 8.03 -22.32
N ARG A 49 -3.39 8.19 -23.52
CA ARG A 49 -3.77 7.36 -24.68
C ARG A 49 -3.50 5.87 -24.44
N ALA A 50 -2.40 5.53 -23.75
CA ALA A 50 -2.12 4.14 -23.39
C ALA A 50 -3.18 3.57 -22.45
N VAL A 51 -3.59 4.33 -21.41
CA VAL A 51 -4.68 3.95 -20.50
C VAL A 51 -6.00 3.80 -21.24
N GLU A 52 -6.32 4.71 -22.18
CA GLU A 52 -7.51 4.63 -23.06
C GLU A 52 -7.50 3.36 -23.90
N GLY A 53 -6.33 2.95 -24.37
CA GLY A 53 -6.12 1.68 -25.07
C GLY A 53 -6.16 0.44 -24.17
N GLY A 54 -6.47 0.59 -22.87
CA GLY A 54 -6.56 -0.52 -21.92
C GLY A 54 -5.25 -0.91 -21.23
N ALA A 55 -4.16 -0.17 -21.45
CA ALA A 55 -2.91 -0.42 -20.75
C ALA A 55 -3.02 -0.03 -19.26
N VAL A 56 -2.29 -0.74 -18.42
CA VAL A 56 -1.94 -0.26 -17.08
C VAL A 56 -0.69 0.60 -17.21
N VAL A 57 -0.76 1.81 -16.70
CA VAL A 57 0.36 2.76 -16.74
C VAL A 57 0.85 3.01 -15.33
N ALA A 58 2.15 2.89 -15.11
CA ALA A 58 2.79 3.27 -13.86
C ALA A 58 4.06 4.08 -14.12
N MET A 59 4.33 5.02 -13.23
CA MET A 59 5.50 5.90 -13.26
C MET A 59 6.00 6.19 -11.86
N THR A 60 7.25 6.60 -11.76
CA THR A 60 7.79 7.20 -10.54
C THR A 60 7.52 8.70 -10.56
N LEU A 61 7.17 9.26 -9.41
CA LEU A 61 7.09 10.69 -9.19
C LEU A 61 8.40 11.19 -8.58
N ASP A 62 8.60 12.50 -8.63
CA ASP A 62 9.70 13.12 -7.92
C ASP A 62 9.52 12.95 -6.41
N ALA A 63 10.60 12.55 -5.77
CA ALA A 63 10.70 12.41 -4.32
C ALA A 63 11.23 13.71 -3.71
N ALA A 64 10.71 14.08 -2.55
CA ALA A 64 11.11 15.31 -1.87
C ALA A 64 12.52 15.19 -1.27
N ASP A 65 12.90 13.99 -0.83
CA ASP A 65 14.23 13.69 -0.31
C ASP A 65 14.72 12.28 -0.69
N ASP A 66 15.93 11.98 -0.27
CA ASP A 66 16.63 10.75 -0.62
C ASP A 66 16.07 9.49 0.05
N SER A 67 15.28 9.61 1.10
CA SER A 67 14.65 8.50 1.80
C SER A 67 13.22 8.22 1.30
N GLU A 68 12.74 8.99 0.32
CA GLU A 68 11.40 8.86 -0.22
C GLU A 68 11.39 8.14 -1.58
N VAL A 69 10.37 7.31 -1.78
CA VAL A 69 9.98 6.75 -3.07
C VAL A 69 8.53 7.13 -3.35
N ALA A 70 8.29 7.75 -4.50
CA ALA A 70 6.97 8.16 -4.92
C ALA A 70 6.61 7.53 -6.27
N SER A 71 5.37 7.08 -6.40
CA SER A 71 4.86 6.41 -7.60
C SER A 71 3.42 6.78 -7.90
N LEU A 72 3.06 6.66 -9.17
CA LEU A 72 1.72 6.87 -9.67
C LEU A 72 1.35 5.73 -10.61
N GLY A 73 0.12 5.25 -10.53
CA GLY A 73 -0.41 4.25 -11.43
C GLY A 73 -1.84 4.57 -11.86
N LEU A 74 -2.17 4.22 -13.10
CA LEU A 74 -3.48 4.43 -13.70
C LEU A 74 -3.95 3.14 -14.38
N VAL A 75 -5.23 2.82 -14.20
CA VAL A 75 -5.87 1.70 -14.89
C VAL A 75 -7.36 1.94 -15.08
N ARG A 76 -7.89 1.58 -16.24
CA ARG A 76 -9.33 1.52 -16.48
C ARG A 76 -9.90 0.21 -15.98
N LEU A 77 -11.06 0.29 -15.36
CA LEU A 77 -11.81 -0.85 -14.81
C LEU A 77 -13.22 -0.86 -15.42
N ALA A 78 -13.64 -2.00 -15.92
CA ALA A 78 -15.01 -2.20 -16.43
C ALA A 78 -16.02 -2.43 -15.29
N VAL A 79 -15.83 -1.76 -14.15
CA VAL A 79 -16.72 -1.84 -12.99
C VAL A 79 -17.05 -0.43 -12.48
N PRO A 80 -18.26 -0.20 -11.94
CA PRO A 80 -18.65 1.07 -11.35
C PRO A 80 -17.77 1.41 -10.11
N PRO A 81 -17.53 2.71 -9.80
CA PRO A 81 -16.79 3.10 -8.60
C PRO A 81 -17.38 2.56 -7.30
N ALA A 82 -18.72 2.49 -7.21
CA ALA A 82 -19.39 1.95 -6.02
C ALA A 82 -19.08 0.46 -5.78
N PHE A 83 -18.97 -0.34 -6.85
CA PHE A 83 -18.57 -1.73 -6.74
C PHE A 83 -17.14 -1.87 -6.23
N TYR A 84 -16.22 -1.05 -6.72
CA TYR A 84 -14.84 -1.02 -6.21
C TYR A 84 -14.82 -0.75 -4.70
N VAL A 85 -15.57 0.28 -4.24
CA VAL A 85 -15.63 0.64 -2.82
C VAL A 85 -16.25 -0.48 -1.99
N GLU A 86 -17.29 -1.16 -2.49
CA GLU A 86 -17.89 -2.33 -1.85
C GLU A 86 -16.86 -3.44 -1.64
N GLN A 87 -16.12 -3.80 -2.70
CA GLN A 87 -15.10 -4.84 -2.63
C GLN A 87 -13.92 -4.45 -1.70
N MET A 88 -13.52 -3.18 -1.71
CA MET A 88 -12.42 -2.69 -0.87
C MET A 88 -12.75 -2.74 0.63
N GLN A 89 -14.04 -2.76 1.01
CA GLN A 89 -14.45 -2.90 2.42
C GLN A 89 -14.21 -4.31 2.97
N ASP A 90 -14.24 -5.33 2.12
CA ASP A 90 -13.74 -6.67 2.47
C ASP A 90 -12.22 -6.73 2.18
N VAL A 91 -11.46 -6.13 3.10
CA VAL A 91 -10.00 -6.00 2.95
C VAL A 91 -9.33 -7.37 2.80
N GLN A 92 -9.83 -8.40 3.47
CA GLN A 92 -9.24 -9.74 3.45
C GLN A 92 -9.32 -10.36 2.05
N THR A 93 -10.45 -10.23 1.38
CA THR A 93 -10.62 -10.67 -0.01
C THR A 93 -9.97 -9.70 -1.00
N PHE A 94 -10.04 -8.39 -0.73
CA PHE A 94 -9.51 -7.36 -1.62
C PHE A 94 -7.98 -7.35 -1.68
N ARG A 95 -7.30 -7.51 -0.53
CA ARG A 95 -5.83 -7.47 -0.41
C ARG A 95 -5.21 -8.85 -0.63
N THR A 96 -5.37 -9.37 -1.84
CA THR A 96 -4.78 -10.65 -2.27
C THR A 96 -3.78 -10.43 -3.40
N GLY A 97 -2.79 -11.31 -3.54
CA GLY A 97 -1.79 -11.26 -4.61
C GLY A 97 -0.57 -12.12 -4.23
N ASP A 98 0.34 -12.34 -5.17
CA ASP A 98 1.49 -13.25 -5.00
C ASP A 98 2.43 -12.85 -3.85
N ALA A 99 2.53 -11.56 -3.56
CA ALA A 99 3.34 -11.05 -2.46
C ALA A 99 2.63 -11.18 -1.10
N VAL A 100 1.29 -11.22 -1.08
CA VAL A 100 0.50 -11.24 0.15
C VAL A 100 0.50 -12.65 0.75
N VAL A 101 0.98 -12.78 1.96
CA VAL A 101 1.03 -14.05 2.70
C VAL A 101 -0.22 -14.20 3.56
N GLN A 102 -0.65 -13.10 4.19
CA GLN A 102 -1.79 -13.10 5.11
C GLN A 102 -2.35 -11.69 5.27
N VAL A 103 -3.66 -11.60 5.49
CA VAL A 103 -4.36 -10.35 5.80
C VAL A 103 -5.31 -10.59 6.96
N GLY A 104 -5.38 -9.64 7.88
CA GLY A 104 -6.40 -9.63 8.92
C GLY A 104 -6.85 -8.21 9.21
N THR A 105 -7.97 -8.07 9.89
CA THR A 105 -8.59 -6.78 10.22
C THR A 105 -8.60 -6.55 11.72
N PHE A 106 -8.59 -5.29 12.12
CA PHE A 106 -8.80 -4.90 13.51
C PHE A 106 -10.24 -4.45 13.74
N SER A 107 -10.82 -4.90 14.82
CA SER A 107 -12.07 -4.35 15.36
C SER A 107 -11.87 -2.91 15.87
N ARG A 108 -12.95 -2.23 16.17
CA ARG A 108 -12.90 -0.89 16.78
C ARG A 108 -13.69 -0.89 18.09
N PRO A 109 -13.01 -0.84 19.25
CA PRO A 109 -11.56 -0.81 19.46
C PRO A 109 -10.88 -2.14 19.10
N ALA A 110 -9.58 -2.07 18.75
CA ALA A 110 -8.75 -3.24 18.47
C ALA A 110 -8.68 -4.21 19.66
N ARG A 111 -8.70 -5.50 19.39
CA ARG A 111 -8.72 -6.57 20.39
C ARG A 111 -7.63 -7.61 20.08
N LEU A 112 -7.21 -8.34 21.09
CA LEU A 112 -6.21 -9.39 20.93
C LEU A 112 -6.67 -10.50 19.94
N ALA A 113 -7.97 -10.78 19.90
CA ALA A 113 -8.56 -11.73 18.96
C ALA A 113 -8.36 -11.38 17.49
N ASP A 114 -8.18 -10.09 17.16
CA ASP A 114 -7.93 -9.63 15.79
C ASP A 114 -6.58 -10.11 15.23
N LEU A 115 -5.69 -10.57 16.12
CA LEU A 115 -4.35 -11.08 15.82
C LEU A 115 -4.21 -12.60 16.05
N ALA A 116 -5.31 -13.32 16.33
CA ALA A 116 -5.26 -14.74 16.70
C ALA A 116 -4.53 -15.59 15.64
N GLU A 117 -4.67 -15.22 14.37
CA GLU A 117 -4.07 -15.94 13.23
C GLU A 117 -2.67 -15.39 12.85
N LEU A 118 -2.22 -14.28 13.44
CA LEU A 118 -0.94 -13.68 13.12
C LEU A 118 0.20 -14.49 13.73
N ALA A 119 1.01 -15.11 12.90
CA ALA A 119 2.24 -15.80 13.34
C ALA A 119 3.47 -14.94 12.98
N LEU A 120 4.44 -14.87 13.90
CA LEU A 120 5.74 -14.26 13.61
C LEU A 120 6.59 -15.18 12.73
N GLU A 121 7.31 -14.58 11.79
CA GLU A 121 8.28 -15.31 10.97
C GLU A 121 9.46 -15.80 11.80
N PRO A 122 10.09 -16.93 11.43
CA PRO A 122 11.29 -17.42 12.10
C PRO A 122 12.44 -16.39 12.08
N ASP A 123 12.58 -15.64 10.99
CA ASP A 123 13.60 -14.59 10.85
C ASP A 123 13.33 -13.45 11.82
N ASP A 124 12.06 -13.00 11.94
CA ASP A 124 11.67 -11.97 12.91
C ASP A 124 11.95 -12.43 14.35
N LEU A 125 11.63 -13.68 14.70
CA LEU A 125 11.94 -14.23 16.02
C LEU A 125 13.46 -14.25 16.29
N SER A 126 14.25 -14.57 15.28
CA SER A 126 15.71 -14.53 15.38
C SER A 126 16.21 -13.08 15.59
N ASP A 127 15.62 -12.11 14.90
CA ASP A 127 15.97 -10.70 15.06
C ASP A 127 15.51 -10.19 16.43
N LEU A 128 14.28 -10.48 16.87
CA LEU A 128 13.75 -10.08 18.17
C LEU A 128 14.61 -10.60 19.34
N ARG A 129 15.15 -11.81 19.22
CA ARG A 129 16.06 -12.40 20.24
C ARG A 129 17.33 -11.56 20.44
N ARG A 130 17.81 -10.92 19.37
CA ARG A 130 19.06 -10.12 19.38
C ARG A 130 18.83 -8.64 19.62
N CYS A 131 17.57 -8.20 19.62
CA CYS A 131 17.25 -6.78 19.72
C CYS A 131 17.83 -6.11 20.95
N ARG A 132 18.38 -4.92 20.71
CA ARG A 132 18.78 -3.93 21.69
C ARG A 132 18.28 -2.58 21.20
N VAL A 133 18.06 -1.66 22.10
CA VAL A 133 17.71 -0.27 21.71
C VAL A 133 18.82 0.27 20.83
N SER A 134 18.46 0.82 19.69
CA SER A 134 19.34 1.31 18.62
C SER A 134 20.12 0.22 17.86
N ASP A 135 19.79 -1.05 18.03
CA ASP A 135 20.37 -2.19 17.31
C ASP A 135 19.36 -3.36 17.28
N CYS A 136 18.38 -3.28 16.41
CA CYS A 136 17.33 -4.28 16.27
C CYS A 136 16.97 -4.47 14.78
N GLY A 137 16.76 -5.72 14.38
CA GLY A 137 16.37 -6.06 13.01
C GLY A 137 14.87 -5.87 12.74
N VAL A 138 14.08 -5.51 13.77
CA VAL A 138 12.63 -5.24 13.69
C VAL A 138 12.37 -3.83 14.22
N GLN A 139 11.59 -3.05 13.50
CA GLN A 139 11.20 -1.68 13.90
C GLN A 139 10.29 -1.73 15.12
N LEU A 140 10.77 -1.25 16.26
CA LEU A 140 10.09 -1.31 17.55
C LEU A 140 10.43 -0.10 18.43
N PRO A 141 9.53 0.33 19.32
CA PRO A 141 9.85 1.30 20.35
C PRO A 141 10.74 0.68 21.45
N ALA A 142 11.55 1.51 22.09
CA ALA A 142 12.51 1.12 23.12
C ALA A 142 11.88 0.31 24.27
N GLU A 143 10.65 0.66 24.67
CA GLU A 143 9.90 -0.06 25.71
C GLU A 143 9.71 -1.52 25.33
N VAL A 144 9.28 -1.81 24.10
CA VAL A 144 9.01 -3.18 23.62
C VAL A 144 10.32 -3.97 23.49
N ILE A 145 11.38 -3.33 22.97
CA ILE A 145 12.71 -3.95 22.92
C ILE A 145 13.18 -4.36 24.32
N THR A 146 12.98 -3.50 25.31
CA THR A 146 13.33 -3.78 26.71
C THR A 146 12.47 -4.89 27.30
N GLN A 147 11.18 -4.92 27.01
CA GLN A 147 10.27 -5.98 27.44
C GLN A 147 10.66 -7.33 26.83
N LEU A 148 10.97 -7.39 25.54
CA LEU A 148 11.46 -8.61 24.87
C LEU A 148 12.73 -9.15 25.53
N ALA A 149 13.67 -8.28 25.88
CA ALA A 149 14.93 -8.67 26.52
C ALA A 149 14.75 -9.20 27.96
N SER A 150 13.79 -8.63 28.72
CA SER A 150 13.59 -8.94 30.13
C SER A 150 12.54 -10.00 30.42
N GLN A 151 11.50 -10.13 29.55
CA GLN A 151 10.34 -11.00 29.81
C GLN A 151 10.31 -12.27 28.97
N VAL A 152 11.11 -12.35 27.89
CA VAL A 152 11.19 -13.55 27.04
C VAL A 152 12.41 -14.36 27.42
N PRO A 153 12.24 -15.55 28.02
CA PRO A 153 13.34 -16.47 28.32
C PRO A 153 13.74 -17.22 27.04
N TRP A 154 14.57 -16.59 26.20
CA TRP A 154 14.89 -17.05 24.84
C TRP A 154 15.48 -18.45 24.71
N THR A 155 15.87 -19.09 25.85
CA THR A 155 16.34 -20.47 25.91
C THR A 155 15.24 -21.46 26.28
N ALA A 156 14.06 -20.96 26.71
CA ALA A 156 12.94 -21.80 27.07
C ALA A 156 12.17 -22.32 25.84
N PRO A 157 11.53 -23.50 25.94
CA PRO A 157 10.76 -24.06 24.83
C PRO A 157 9.60 -23.16 24.34
N ASP A 158 9.02 -22.36 25.25
CA ASP A 158 7.88 -21.45 25.01
C ASP A 158 8.30 -20.01 24.66
N ALA A 159 9.58 -19.77 24.37
CA ALA A 159 10.09 -18.44 24.04
C ALA A 159 9.39 -17.81 22.84
N ARG A 160 9.06 -18.61 21.81
CA ARG A 160 8.34 -18.17 20.62
C ARG A 160 6.93 -17.67 20.97
N GLU A 161 6.20 -18.46 21.73
CA GLU A 161 4.83 -18.13 22.16
C GLU A 161 4.82 -16.87 23.01
N ARG A 162 5.77 -16.70 23.92
CA ARG A 162 5.91 -15.49 24.74
C ARG A 162 6.25 -14.25 23.91
N ALA A 163 7.19 -14.37 22.98
CA ALA A 163 7.53 -13.28 22.08
C ALA A 163 6.32 -12.89 21.20
N THR A 164 5.60 -13.87 20.64
CA THR A 164 4.39 -13.65 19.86
C THR A 164 3.31 -12.97 20.70
N ALA A 165 3.05 -13.42 21.92
CA ALA A 165 2.06 -12.82 22.81
C ALA A 165 2.41 -11.36 23.16
N LEU A 166 3.69 -11.04 23.36
CA LEU A 166 4.16 -9.70 23.63
C LEU A 166 3.95 -8.78 22.41
N MET A 167 4.28 -9.26 21.21
CA MET A 167 4.04 -8.52 19.96
C MET A 167 2.54 -8.30 19.70
N HIS A 168 1.69 -9.30 19.92
CA HIS A 168 0.24 -9.17 19.81
C HIS A 168 -0.31 -8.14 20.81
N ALA A 169 0.14 -8.19 22.06
CA ALA A 169 -0.27 -7.22 23.08
C ALA A 169 0.16 -5.79 22.71
N MET A 170 1.38 -5.61 22.20
CA MET A 170 1.89 -4.33 21.71
C MET A 170 1.01 -3.81 20.57
N LEU A 171 0.81 -4.60 19.51
CA LEU A 171 0.01 -4.19 18.34
C LEU A 171 -1.43 -3.85 18.73
N THR A 172 -2.08 -4.66 19.58
CA THR A 172 -3.44 -4.42 20.04
C THR A 172 -3.53 -3.09 20.78
N ARG A 173 -2.63 -2.84 21.74
CA ARG A 173 -2.60 -1.56 22.49
C ARG A 173 -2.32 -0.37 21.59
N TYR A 174 -1.38 -0.51 20.67
CA TYR A 174 -0.99 0.52 19.73
C TYR A 174 -2.15 0.93 18.82
N VAL A 175 -2.79 -0.05 18.17
CA VAL A 175 -3.91 0.22 17.26
C VAL A 175 -5.11 0.79 18.01
N ALA A 176 -5.44 0.25 19.20
CA ALA A 176 -6.51 0.81 20.04
C ALA A 176 -6.21 2.24 20.48
N ALA A 177 -4.96 2.57 20.81
CA ALA A 177 -4.55 3.94 21.15
C ALA A 177 -4.66 4.86 19.91
N TYR A 178 -4.21 4.42 18.74
CA TYR A 178 -4.33 5.17 17.50
C TYR A 178 -5.80 5.41 17.11
N GLN A 179 -6.65 4.41 17.24
CA GLN A 179 -8.09 4.54 16.99
C GLN A 179 -8.78 5.59 17.88
N ARG A 180 -8.22 5.84 19.06
CA ARG A 180 -8.76 6.81 20.02
C ARG A 180 -8.11 8.20 19.93
N LEU A 181 -6.81 8.28 19.65
CA LEU A 181 -5.99 9.48 19.78
C LEU A 181 -5.42 9.97 18.44
N GLY A 182 -5.59 9.20 17.36
CA GLY A 182 -5.02 9.54 16.06
C GLY A 182 -3.50 9.66 16.08
N ASP A 183 -3.00 10.65 15.41
CA ASP A 183 -1.56 10.87 15.21
C ASP A 183 -0.77 11.08 16.52
N ALA A 184 -1.43 11.53 17.60
CA ALA A 184 -0.82 11.64 18.92
C ALA A 184 -0.37 10.27 19.50
N ALA A 185 -0.90 9.16 18.99
CA ALA A 185 -0.53 7.81 19.40
C ALA A 185 0.51 7.15 18.47
N LEU A 186 0.93 7.81 17.39
CA LEU A 186 1.93 7.23 16.48
C LEU A 186 3.25 7.01 17.20
N MET A 187 3.77 5.78 17.05
CA MET A 187 4.97 5.36 17.76
C MET A 187 6.26 5.96 17.20
N GLN A 188 7.31 5.87 17.99
CA GLN A 188 8.68 6.06 17.57
C GLN A 188 9.35 4.69 17.43
N TYR A 189 10.14 4.50 16.39
CA TYR A 189 11.02 3.36 16.22
C TYR A 189 12.38 3.69 16.83
N ASP A 190 12.84 2.85 17.75
CA ASP A 190 14.11 2.98 18.45
C ASP A 190 15.07 1.82 18.13
N ASP A 191 14.82 1.13 17.03
CA ASP A 191 15.60 0.00 16.53
C ASP A 191 16.96 0.43 15.94
N ALA A 192 17.09 1.67 15.49
CA ALA A 192 18.28 2.24 14.88
C ALA A 192 18.60 3.65 15.42
N LYS A 193 19.70 4.23 14.97
CA LYS A 193 20.07 5.63 15.24
C LYS A 193 20.19 6.43 13.94
N PRO A 194 19.59 7.65 13.88
CA PRO A 194 18.69 8.23 14.88
C PRO A 194 17.35 7.48 14.95
N PRO A 195 16.58 7.61 16.06
CA PRO A 195 15.24 7.07 16.14
C PRO A 195 14.31 7.71 15.10
N VAL A 196 13.26 6.99 14.68
CA VAL A 196 12.32 7.45 13.67
C VAL A 196 10.94 7.67 14.28
N SER A 197 10.44 8.92 14.25
CA SER A 197 9.06 9.23 14.59
C SER A 197 8.15 8.94 13.40
N VAL A 198 7.24 7.96 13.52
CA VAL A 198 6.23 7.65 12.48
C VAL A 198 5.34 8.87 12.20
N GLY A 199 4.99 9.63 13.24
CA GLY A 199 4.19 10.85 13.10
C GLY A 199 4.88 11.94 12.28
N GLU A 200 6.16 12.22 12.55
CA GLU A 200 6.94 13.20 11.77
C GLU A 200 7.17 12.71 10.34
N ALA A 201 7.48 11.44 10.15
CA ALA A 201 7.65 10.85 8.83
C ALA A 201 6.36 10.97 8.01
N PHE A 202 5.20 10.70 8.61
CA PHE A 202 3.91 10.86 7.94
C PHE A 202 3.59 12.33 7.62
N ALA A 203 3.84 13.25 8.56
CA ALA A 203 3.63 14.68 8.33
C ALA A 203 4.43 15.19 7.12
N ARG A 204 5.66 14.69 6.92
CA ARG A 204 6.48 14.98 5.74
C ARG A 204 5.83 14.46 4.45
N LEU A 205 5.45 13.16 4.38
CA LEU A 205 4.78 12.59 3.21
C LEU A 205 3.51 13.37 2.83
N ARG A 206 2.77 13.86 3.83
CA ARG A 206 1.59 14.68 3.61
C ARG A 206 1.97 16.05 3.03
N ALA A 207 2.99 16.70 3.58
CA ALA A 207 3.49 17.99 3.09
C ALA A 207 4.04 17.88 1.65
N ASP A 208 4.61 16.73 1.27
CA ASP A 208 5.15 16.44 -0.05
C ASP A 208 4.06 16.04 -1.07
N SER A 209 2.79 16.07 -0.68
CA SER A 209 1.62 15.76 -1.52
C SER A 209 0.63 16.94 -1.63
N PRO A 210 1.06 18.21 -1.73
CA PRO A 210 0.19 19.36 -1.56
C PRO A 210 -0.90 19.45 -2.62
N GLY A 211 -0.60 19.17 -3.89
CA GLY A 211 -1.54 19.28 -4.99
C GLY A 211 -2.73 18.35 -4.87
N ILE A 212 -2.47 17.07 -4.51
CA ILE A 212 -3.53 16.07 -4.38
C ILE A 212 -4.38 16.36 -3.14
N LEU A 213 -3.76 16.63 -1.99
CA LEU A 213 -4.48 16.86 -0.74
C LEU A 213 -5.27 18.17 -0.76
N ALA A 214 -4.76 19.23 -1.40
CA ALA A 214 -5.51 20.46 -1.61
C ALA A 214 -6.77 20.26 -2.46
N ALA A 215 -6.74 19.33 -3.41
CA ALA A 215 -7.91 18.95 -4.20
C ALA A 215 -8.97 18.17 -3.42
N PHE A 216 -8.59 17.56 -2.27
CA PHE A 216 -9.47 16.75 -1.40
C PHE A 216 -9.44 17.24 0.05
N PRO A 217 -9.94 18.45 0.33
CA PRO A 217 -9.82 19.05 1.67
C PRO A 217 -10.51 18.23 2.77
N ALA A 218 -11.57 17.47 2.46
CA ALA A 218 -12.21 16.57 3.41
C ALA A 218 -11.27 15.40 3.80
N LEU A 219 -10.60 14.79 2.80
CA LEU A 219 -9.63 13.73 3.04
C LEU A 219 -8.42 14.25 3.84
N ASP A 220 -7.89 15.44 3.48
CA ASP A 220 -6.76 16.04 4.20
C ASP A 220 -7.12 16.37 5.65
N ARG A 221 -8.31 16.98 5.89
CA ARG A 221 -8.79 17.23 7.26
C ARG A 221 -8.95 15.94 8.05
N HIS A 222 -9.51 14.89 7.44
CA HIS A 222 -9.67 13.60 8.10
C HIS A 222 -8.31 12.99 8.48
N LEU A 223 -7.32 13.02 7.57
CA LEU A 223 -5.97 12.54 7.86
C LEU A 223 -5.28 13.31 9.00
N GLN A 224 -5.60 14.61 9.17
CA GLN A 224 -5.02 15.44 10.22
C GLN A 224 -5.73 15.32 11.56
N ARG A 225 -7.05 15.13 11.54
CA ARG A 225 -7.91 15.23 12.73
C ARG A 225 -8.45 13.89 13.21
N PHE A 226 -8.11 12.80 12.49
CA PHE A 226 -8.55 11.49 12.98
C PHE A 226 -8.21 11.34 14.48
N PRO A 227 -9.14 10.91 15.35
CA PRO A 227 -10.39 10.20 15.06
C PRO A 227 -11.64 11.07 14.84
N ASP A 228 -11.52 12.39 14.74
CA ASP A 228 -12.64 13.23 14.33
C ASP A 228 -13.00 12.90 12.88
N THR A 229 -14.21 12.40 12.67
CA THR A 229 -14.61 11.86 11.37
C THR A 229 -15.31 12.91 10.52
N GLU A 230 -14.90 13.02 9.24
CA GLU A 230 -15.68 13.73 8.23
C GLU A 230 -16.96 12.94 7.91
N PRO A 231 -18.12 13.59 7.67
CA PRO A 231 -19.37 12.92 7.36
C PRO A 231 -19.26 11.95 6.16
N GLY A 232 -19.76 10.74 6.35
CA GLY A 232 -19.74 9.72 5.30
C GLY A 232 -18.40 8.98 5.12
N THR A 233 -17.37 9.36 5.89
CA THR A 233 -16.08 8.65 5.87
C THR A 233 -16.20 7.27 6.51
N ARG A 234 -15.50 6.30 5.94
CA ARG A 234 -15.36 4.94 6.48
C ARG A 234 -13.91 4.67 6.79
N ASP A 235 -13.63 4.27 8.02
CA ASP A 235 -12.31 3.91 8.50
C ASP A 235 -12.20 2.41 8.70
N LEU A 236 -11.19 1.80 8.10
CA LEU A 236 -10.86 0.39 8.22
C LEU A 236 -9.41 0.27 8.73
N PHE A 237 -9.18 -0.70 9.60
CA PHE A 237 -7.85 -0.99 10.14
C PHE A 237 -7.52 -2.44 9.83
N TYR A 238 -6.37 -2.67 9.21
CA TYR A 238 -5.96 -4.02 8.85
C TYR A 238 -4.45 -4.19 8.97
N TRP A 239 -4.04 -5.43 9.06
CA TRP A 239 -2.64 -5.83 8.99
C TRP A 239 -2.44 -6.74 7.80
N THR A 240 -1.25 -6.66 7.21
CA THR A 240 -0.82 -7.57 6.15
C THR A 240 0.54 -8.13 6.45
N ARG A 241 0.77 -9.38 6.06
CA ARG A 241 2.09 -9.97 5.93
C ARG A 241 2.39 -10.11 4.45
N GLU A 242 3.44 -9.46 3.99
CA GLU A 242 3.79 -9.40 2.57
C GLU A 242 5.28 -9.71 2.36
N ARG A 243 5.59 -10.43 1.28
CA ARG A 243 6.98 -10.66 0.85
C ARG A 243 7.57 -9.39 0.29
N GLN A 244 8.59 -8.88 0.96
CA GLN A 244 9.29 -7.65 0.61
C GLN A 244 10.80 -7.89 0.61
N SER A 245 11.46 -7.72 -0.52
CA SER A 245 12.94 -7.77 -0.61
C SER A 245 13.61 -8.95 0.10
N GLY A 246 12.96 -10.13 0.09
CA GLY A 246 13.52 -11.35 0.68
C GLY A 246 13.05 -11.67 2.09
N LYS A 247 12.31 -10.77 2.75
CA LYS A 247 11.65 -11.02 4.05
C LYS A 247 10.14 -10.95 3.91
N VAL A 248 9.43 -11.52 4.87
CA VAL A 248 7.99 -11.28 5.07
C VAL A 248 7.83 -10.16 6.09
N GLY A 249 7.43 -8.98 5.64
CA GLY A 249 7.16 -7.85 6.53
C GLY A 249 5.72 -7.85 7.00
N LEU A 250 5.49 -7.48 8.27
CA LEU A 250 4.18 -7.15 8.82
C LEU A 250 3.97 -5.64 8.71
N THR A 251 2.80 -5.23 8.20
CA THR A 251 2.38 -3.82 8.21
C THR A 251 1.01 -3.67 8.85
N VAL A 252 0.74 -2.51 9.44
CA VAL A 252 -0.58 -2.11 9.92
C VAL A 252 -0.98 -0.83 9.19
N THR A 253 -2.17 -0.83 8.63
CA THR A 253 -2.67 0.26 7.79
C THR A 253 -4.04 0.74 8.29
N HIS A 254 -4.19 2.06 8.36
CA HIS A 254 -5.47 2.74 8.46
C HIS A 254 -5.90 3.15 7.03
N LEU A 255 -7.04 2.64 6.58
CA LEU A 255 -7.66 2.99 5.30
C LEU A 255 -8.87 3.88 5.58
N ALA A 256 -8.83 5.10 5.08
CA ALA A 256 -9.95 6.04 5.09
C ALA A 256 -10.56 6.16 3.69
N ILE A 257 -11.87 6.00 3.56
CA ILE A 257 -12.64 6.14 2.31
C ILE A 257 -13.58 7.32 2.48
N VAL A 258 -13.39 8.35 1.67
CA VAL A 258 -14.14 9.60 1.75
C VAL A 258 -14.95 9.79 0.47
N PRO A 259 -16.28 9.99 0.58
CA PRO A 259 -17.09 10.36 -0.58
C PRO A 259 -16.72 11.78 -1.02
N THR A 260 -16.85 12.04 -2.32
CA THR A 260 -16.56 13.36 -2.93
C THR A 260 -17.84 13.99 -3.51
N PRO A 261 -18.83 14.31 -2.67
CA PRO A 261 -20.07 14.88 -3.15
C PRO A 261 -19.82 16.22 -3.85
N GLY A 262 -20.43 16.41 -5.03
CA GLY A 262 -20.29 17.63 -5.82
C GLY A 262 -19.12 17.65 -6.82
N ASP A 263 -18.22 16.68 -6.79
CA ASP A 263 -17.24 16.47 -7.87
C ASP A 263 -17.86 15.57 -8.96
N SER A 264 -18.02 16.11 -10.16
CA SER A 264 -18.63 15.36 -11.27
C SER A 264 -17.71 14.31 -11.88
N ALA A 265 -16.41 14.40 -11.65
CA ALA A 265 -15.42 13.49 -12.19
C ALA A 265 -15.04 12.39 -11.17
N ILE A 266 -14.91 12.73 -9.89
CA ILE A 266 -14.41 11.82 -8.84
C ILE A 266 -15.55 11.35 -7.96
N ALA A 267 -15.76 10.04 -7.94
CA ALA A 267 -16.79 9.42 -7.09
C ALA A 267 -16.32 9.21 -5.65
N PHE A 268 -15.06 8.80 -5.46
CA PHE A 268 -14.47 8.53 -4.15
C PHE A 268 -12.98 8.84 -4.14
N ALA A 269 -12.51 9.28 -2.98
CA ALA A 269 -11.10 9.36 -2.65
C ALA A 269 -10.82 8.49 -1.43
N SER A 270 -9.69 7.82 -1.39
CA SER A 270 -9.27 7.08 -0.21
C SER A 270 -7.80 7.28 0.08
N ALA A 271 -7.44 7.20 1.36
CA ALA A 271 -6.07 7.21 1.82
C ALA A 271 -5.75 5.94 2.62
N SER A 272 -4.62 5.32 2.30
CA SER A 272 -4.02 4.24 3.07
C SER A 272 -2.82 4.79 3.82
N LYS A 273 -2.94 4.95 5.13
CA LYS A 273 -1.88 5.40 6.02
C LYS A 273 -1.26 4.20 6.72
N GLN A 274 -0.03 3.86 6.40
CA GLN A 274 0.70 2.83 7.12
C GLN A 274 1.15 3.40 8.46
N ILE A 275 0.63 2.86 9.55
CA ILE A 275 0.93 3.31 10.91
C ILE A 275 2.00 2.46 11.60
N TYR A 276 2.31 1.26 11.08
CA TYR A 276 3.37 0.38 11.56
C TYR A 276 3.92 -0.49 10.43
N ALA A 277 5.21 -0.77 10.49
CA ALA A 277 5.87 -1.81 9.71
C ALA A 277 6.96 -2.48 10.55
N THR A 278 7.24 -3.76 10.33
CA THR A 278 8.37 -4.45 10.97
C THR A 278 9.70 -4.13 10.30
N HIS A 279 9.69 -3.79 9.00
CA HIS A 279 10.91 -3.60 8.22
C HIS A 279 10.72 -2.54 7.12
N TYR A 280 11.79 -1.93 6.71
CA TYR A 280 12.00 -1.11 5.51
C TYR A 280 11.26 0.21 5.45
N PHE A 281 10.04 0.30 5.95
CA PHE A 281 9.22 1.50 5.80
C PHE A 281 9.08 2.24 7.12
N ASP A 282 9.49 3.49 7.17
CA ASP A 282 9.15 4.38 8.29
C ASP A 282 7.65 4.61 8.33
N THR A 283 7.07 4.93 7.17
CA THR A 283 5.62 5.06 6.93
C THR A 283 5.33 5.12 5.42
N SER A 284 4.06 5.00 5.06
CA SER A 284 3.59 5.14 3.69
C SER A 284 2.22 5.83 3.65
N LEU A 285 2.01 6.64 2.62
CA LEU A 285 0.74 7.26 2.27
C LEU A 285 0.36 6.85 0.85
N GLY A 286 -0.65 6.00 0.71
CA GLY A 286 -1.28 5.66 -0.56
C GLY A 286 -2.57 6.47 -0.73
N LEU A 287 -2.75 7.09 -1.89
CA LEU A 287 -3.97 7.81 -2.26
C LEU A 287 -4.60 7.11 -3.47
N THR A 288 -5.87 6.76 -3.38
CA THR A 288 -6.62 6.17 -4.49
C THR A 288 -7.78 7.06 -4.85
N LEU A 289 -7.89 7.41 -6.14
CA LEU A 289 -8.99 8.17 -6.69
C LEU A 289 -9.78 7.27 -7.66
N LEU A 290 -11.09 7.28 -7.53
CA LEU A 290 -12.00 6.57 -8.41
C LEU A 290 -12.80 7.60 -9.21
N LEU A 291 -12.46 7.73 -10.49
CA LEU A 291 -13.13 8.66 -11.39
C LEU A 291 -14.18 7.93 -12.22
N HIS A 292 -15.28 8.61 -12.49
CA HIS A 292 -16.29 8.10 -13.43
C HIS A 292 -15.70 8.00 -14.84
N ASP A 293 -15.78 6.83 -15.43
CA ASP A 293 -15.35 6.59 -16.82
C ASP A 293 -16.46 5.95 -17.65
N PRO A 294 -17.33 6.75 -18.26
CA PRO A 294 -18.43 6.24 -19.08
C PRO A 294 -17.95 5.39 -20.27
N GLY A 295 -16.72 5.59 -20.73
CA GLY A 295 -16.14 4.89 -21.88
C GLY A 295 -15.49 3.54 -21.55
N ALA A 296 -15.34 3.17 -20.26
CA ALA A 296 -14.64 1.95 -19.89
C ALA A 296 -15.45 0.67 -20.18
N ALA A 297 -16.78 0.73 -20.09
CA ALA A 297 -17.69 -0.39 -20.36
C ALA A 297 -19.10 0.09 -20.69
N PRO A 298 -19.96 -0.75 -21.33
CA PRO A 298 -21.40 -0.50 -21.41
C PRO A 298 -22.00 -0.37 -20.00
N GLY A 299 -22.59 0.79 -19.70
CA GLY A 299 -23.11 1.11 -18.35
C GLY A 299 -22.12 1.86 -17.46
N GLY A 300 -20.94 2.22 -17.99
CA GLY A 300 -19.91 2.98 -17.30
C GLY A 300 -18.90 2.10 -16.58
N GLY A 301 -17.80 2.71 -16.16
CA GLY A 301 -16.73 2.07 -15.41
C GLY A 301 -15.96 3.10 -14.57
N THR A 302 -14.73 2.75 -14.25
CA THR A 302 -13.88 3.56 -13.37
C THR A 302 -12.51 3.77 -13.99
N LEU A 303 -12.01 5.00 -13.98
CA LEU A 303 -10.58 5.24 -14.04
C LEU A 303 -10.05 5.25 -12.59
N LEU A 304 -9.23 4.26 -12.26
CA LEU A 304 -8.52 4.20 -11.00
C LEU A 304 -7.18 4.90 -11.15
N VAL A 305 -6.90 5.84 -10.25
CA VAL A 305 -5.61 6.50 -10.10
C VAL A 305 -5.08 6.20 -8.70
N TYR A 306 -3.88 5.63 -8.64
CA TYR A 306 -3.21 5.29 -7.40
C TYR A 306 -1.89 6.03 -7.29
N ALA A 307 -1.75 6.89 -6.30
CA ALA A 307 -0.50 7.55 -5.95
C ALA A 307 0.00 7.01 -4.61
N ASN A 308 1.30 6.76 -4.50
CA ASN A 308 1.92 6.33 -3.26
C ASN A 308 3.21 7.09 -3.00
N ARG A 309 3.40 7.48 -1.76
CA ARG A 309 4.67 7.99 -1.21
C ARG A 309 5.04 7.16 0.01
N SER A 310 6.29 6.71 0.06
CA SER A 310 6.80 5.89 1.15
C SER A 310 8.17 6.37 1.57
N ARG A 311 8.40 6.50 2.88
CA ARG A 311 9.73 6.70 3.44
C ARG A 311 10.34 5.35 3.79
N ILE A 312 11.58 5.16 3.35
CA ILE A 312 12.27 3.86 3.42
C ILE A 312 13.62 4.06 4.13
N ASP A 313 13.83 3.39 5.24
CA ASP A 313 15.03 3.48 6.09
C ASP A 313 16.33 3.11 5.36
N VAL A 314 16.27 2.11 4.48
CA VAL A 314 17.45 1.56 3.78
C VAL A 314 17.99 2.42 2.65
N LEU A 315 17.35 3.53 2.30
CA LEU A 315 17.80 4.42 1.21
C LEU A 315 18.91 5.37 1.64
N GLY A 316 19.17 5.53 2.92
CA GLY A 316 20.27 6.31 3.46
C GLY A 316 21.65 5.66 3.23
N GLY A 317 22.71 6.45 3.37
CA GLY A 317 24.10 5.99 3.34
C GLY A 317 24.81 6.06 1.98
N PHE A 318 26.09 5.66 1.96
CA PHE A 318 27.04 5.89 0.85
C PHE A 318 26.60 5.30 -0.53
N LEU A 319 25.81 4.24 -0.55
CA LEU A 319 25.30 3.62 -1.78
C LEU A 319 23.84 3.99 -2.08
N GLY A 320 23.29 5.00 -1.41
CA GLY A 320 21.88 5.39 -1.52
C GLY A 320 21.42 5.68 -2.95
N GLY A 321 22.25 6.34 -3.77
CA GLY A 321 21.93 6.65 -5.17
C GLY A 321 21.70 5.43 -6.05
N LEU A 322 22.56 4.41 -5.93
CA LEU A 322 22.43 3.16 -6.70
C LEU A 322 21.24 2.33 -6.23
N LYS A 323 21.04 2.24 -4.91
CA LYS A 323 19.87 1.57 -4.34
C LYS A 323 18.57 2.22 -4.79
N ARG A 324 18.49 3.55 -4.80
CA ARG A 324 17.32 4.30 -5.30
C ARG A 324 17.01 4.01 -6.76
N ALA A 325 18.02 4.06 -7.65
CA ALA A 325 17.81 3.76 -9.06
C ALA A 325 17.22 2.35 -9.25
N LEU A 326 17.73 1.37 -8.51
CA LEU A 326 17.23 0.00 -8.53
C LEU A 326 15.80 -0.10 -7.97
N ILE A 327 15.50 0.55 -6.86
CA ILE A 327 14.16 0.56 -6.25
C ILE A 327 13.17 1.25 -7.17
N ARG A 328 13.50 2.43 -7.71
CA ARG A 328 12.65 3.15 -8.68
C ARG A 328 12.30 2.29 -9.90
N SER A 329 13.27 1.56 -10.46
CA SER A 329 13.02 0.67 -11.60
C SER A 329 12.07 -0.49 -11.27
N ARG A 330 12.12 -1.01 -10.03
CA ARG A 330 11.25 -2.09 -9.56
C ARG A 330 9.85 -1.62 -9.19
N VAL A 331 9.73 -0.43 -8.58
CA VAL A 331 8.45 0.13 -8.11
C VAL A 331 7.44 0.25 -9.25
N LYS A 332 7.88 0.70 -10.45
CA LYS A 332 7.02 0.77 -11.61
C LYS A 332 6.38 -0.58 -11.92
N GLY A 333 7.19 -1.64 -12.05
CA GLY A 333 6.68 -2.98 -12.34
C GLY A 333 5.77 -3.53 -11.24
N VAL A 334 6.08 -3.24 -9.96
CA VAL A 334 5.23 -3.64 -8.83
C VAL A 334 3.87 -2.96 -8.90
N VAL A 335 3.83 -1.64 -9.17
CA VAL A 335 2.58 -0.89 -9.29
C VAL A 335 1.76 -1.40 -10.48
N GLU A 336 2.39 -1.60 -11.65
CA GLU A 336 1.71 -2.15 -12.83
C GLU A 336 1.09 -3.52 -12.56
N ASN A 337 1.84 -4.43 -11.94
CA ASN A 337 1.36 -5.77 -11.63
C ASN A 337 0.23 -5.75 -10.59
N ASN A 338 0.34 -4.91 -9.56
CA ASN A 338 -0.71 -4.76 -8.55
C ASN A 338 -2.00 -4.22 -9.17
N LEU A 339 -1.92 -3.17 -9.98
CA LEU A 339 -3.10 -2.58 -10.64
C LEU A 339 -3.73 -3.55 -11.66
N ARG A 340 -2.92 -4.31 -12.40
CA ARG A 340 -3.42 -5.37 -13.29
C ARG A 340 -4.16 -6.43 -12.50
N GLY A 341 -3.58 -6.91 -11.41
CA GLY A 341 -4.22 -7.88 -10.52
C GLY A 341 -5.52 -7.37 -9.92
N VAL A 342 -5.58 -6.11 -9.51
CA VAL A 342 -6.82 -5.45 -9.01
C VAL A 342 -7.88 -5.43 -10.10
N ARG A 343 -7.54 -4.97 -11.32
CA ARG A 343 -8.46 -4.97 -12.45
C ARG A 343 -9.04 -6.36 -12.71
N ASP A 344 -8.16 -7.34 -12.91
CA ASP A 344 -8.56 -8.68 -13.32
C ASP A 344 -9.46 -9.37 -12.28
N ARG A 345 -9.24 -9.12 -10.99
CA ARG A 345 -10.09 -9.63 -9.91
C ARG A 345 -11.43 -8.94 -9.87
N LEU A 346 -11.47 -7.61 -9.92
CA LEU A 346 -12.71 -6.84 -9.81
C LEU A 346 -13.63 -7.07 -11.00
N GLU A 347 -13.10 -7.10 -12.21
CA GLU A 347 -13.87 -7.33 -13.42
C GLU A 347 -14.46 -8.74 -13.42
N ARG A 348 -13.72 -9.75 -12.95
CA ARG A 348 -14.22 -11.11 -12.77
C ARG A 348 -15.34 -11.17 -11.74
N ALA A 349 -15.13 -10.63 -10.54
CA ALA A 349 -16.13 -10.63 -9.47
C ALA A 349 -17.42 -9.89 -9.90
N TYR A 350 -17.26 -8.79 -10.63
CA TYR A 350 -18.42 -8.03 -11.15
C TYR A 350 -19.19 -8.81 -12.21
N ALA A 351 -18.48 -9.51 -13.09
CA ALA A 351 -19.14 -10.38 -14.10
C ALA A 351 -19.90 -11.53 -13.44
N GLU A 352 -19.32 -12.17 -12.43
CA GLU A 352 -19.98 -13.24 -11.65
C GLU A 352 -21.22 -12.71 -10.93
N GLN A 353 -21.15 -11.55 -10.29
CA GLN A 353 -22.29 -10.92 -9.62
C GLN A 353 -23.44 -10.59 -10.61
N ARG A 354 -23.11 -10.16 -11.82
CA ARG A 354 -24.12 -9.88 -12.86
C ARG A 354 -24.76 -11.12 -13.44
N ALA A 355 -24.00 -12.21 -13.56
CA ALA A 355 -24.51 -13.48 -14.05
C ALA A 355 -25.45 -14.18 -13.05
N ALA A 356 -25.31 -13.86 -11.75
CA ALA A 356 -26.12 -14.39 -10.67
C ALA A 356 -27.47 -13.64 -10.44
N ARG A 357 -27.65 -12.49 -11.10
CA ARG A 357 -28.87 -11.67 -11.07
C ARG A 357 -29.79 -11.97 -12.26
#